data_047e4a3b4010c71c34f1ba1557d81197
#
_entry.id   047e4a3b4010c71c34f1ba1557d81197
#
_cell.length_a   1.000
_cell.length_b   1.000
_cell.length_c   1.000
_cell.angle_alpha   90.00
_cell.angle_beta   90.00
_cell.angle_gamma   90.00
#
_symmetry.space_group_name_H-M   'P 1'
#
loop_
_entity.id
_entity.type
_entity.pdbx_description
1 polymer ?
#
loop_
_entity_poly.entity_id
_entity_poly.type
_entity_poly.pdbx_seq_one_letter_code
_entity_poly.pdbx_strand_id
1 'polypeptide(L)'
;MSVDNSELLMLLGGKKSKSTIGKAGQQGFGVGVYGGSPSDLKAMGLKPMSGCFNPASENYGNYIHTNGSVMVFIPAFAIRIGNTSAPLYSKYGADTIEVGDVGLNGKDGWAIPRGFYDGGKLHSGFFIDKYLCSKDPTKKMAISTDLADPISLFAAYEGSGTLPGCDGAIYDAITLSRARGEHYALVSCYQWAIISLISLAHAQAATSAEACAWYDAKGLTNYPKGNNASTTSLYKDVDDNSIIFNTSTYSTYISKTGAAVPMKKTTHNGQESGITDVNGNKWQPVLGWYNQLTASSSFGTAKLSVKMHDFTKDNRSDETLFDEYAVTGIADGRKYYWGSPGLYPPNNAMFDLCGVIPRTLRINATNTQCFDKDMFSVVPGRDYVLLVAGAYSDGYNAGVWFRWVTQTNWSGGGDRYGFRAAGYPP
;
A
#
# COMPACT_ATOMS: atom_id res chain seq x y z
N MET A 1 -4.51 16.38 -32.47
CA MET A 1 -4.52 16.03 -31.03
C MET A 1 -5.34 17.11 -30.33
N SER A 2 -6.57 16.83 -29.91
CA SER A 2 -7.36 17.75 -29.11
C SER A 2 -6.82 17.70 -27.69
N VAL A 3 -6.22 18.78 -27.22
CA VAL A 3 -5.90 18.96 -25.80
C VAL A 3 -7.23 18.99 -25.06
N ASP A 4 -7.39 18.10 -24.08
CA ASP A 4 -8.59 18.08 -23.24
C ASP A 4 -8.70 19.44 -22.54
N ASN A 5 -9.86 20.07 -22.61
CA ASN A 5 -10.08 21.38 -21.99
C ASN A 5 -9.84 21.38 -20.48
N SER A 6 -9.91 20.24 -19.81
CA SER A 6 -9.55 20.07 -18.40
C SER A 6 -8.03 20.19 -18.15
N GLU A 7 -7.21 19.68 -19.06
CA GLU A 7 -5.74 19.87 -19.03
C GLU A 7 -5.39 21.36 -19.19
N LEU A 8 -6.09 22.05 -20.10
CA LEU A 8 -5.86 23.47 -20.35
C LEU A 8 -6.27 24.35 -19.16
N LEU A 9 -7.37 24.01 -18.46
CA LEU A 9 -7.85 24.74 -17.27
C LEU A 9 -6.86 24.63 -16.09
N MET A 10 -6.23 23.47 -15.88
CA MET A 10 -5.22 23.28 -14.84
C MET A 10 -3.93 24.05 -15.16
N LEU A 11 -3.52 24.05 -16.40
CA LEU A 11 -2.35 24.81 -16.87
C LEU A 11 -2.54 26.34 -16.78
N LEU A 12 -3.77 26.83 -16.82
CA LEU A 12 -4.12 28.26 -16.79
C LEU A 12 -4.46 28.80 -15.39
N GLY A 13 -4.27 28.02 -14.30
CA GLY A 13 -4.52 28.49 -12.94
C GLY A 13 -5.99 28.64 -12.56
N GLY A 14 -6.88 27.87 -13.22
CA GLY A 14 -8.31 27.79 -12.89
C GLY A 14 -8.57 27.36 -11.45
N LYS A 15 -9.78 27.62 -10.95
CA LYS A 15 -10.20 27.29 -9.57
C LYS A 15 -9.69 25.92 -9.15
N LYS A 16 -8.97 25.84 -8.01
CA LYS A 16 -8.51 24.59 -7.39
C LYS A 16 -9.66 23.58 -7.39
N SER A 17 -9.60 22.56 -8.22
CA SER A 17 -10.55 21.48 -8.15
C SER A 17 -10.27 20.70 -6.87
N LYS A 18 -11.31 20.38 -6.10
CA LYS A 18 -11.16 19.60 -4.89
C LYS A 18 -10.81 18.17 -5.29
N SER A 19 -9.65 17.67 -4.86
CA SER A 19 -9.30 16.27 -5.03
C SER A 19 -10.31 15.39 -4.31
N THR A 20 -10.83 14.36 -4.98
CA THR A 20 -11.77 13.41 -4.38
C THR A 20 -11.29 11.99 -4.61
N ILE A 21 -11.52 11.11 -3.63
CA ILE A 21 -11.20 9.68 -3.71
C ILE A 21 -12.21 8.90 -4.58
N GLY A 22 -13.26 9.54 -5.05
CA GLY A 22 -14.36 8.88 -5.75
C GLY A 22 -15.35 8.21 -4.79
N LYS A 23 -16.32 7.49 -5.35
CA LYS A 23 -17.33 6.75 -4.59
C LYS A 23 -17.01 5.25 -4.62
N ALA A 24 -16.93 4.62 -3.45
CA ALA A 24 -16.70 3.18 -3.34
C ALA A 24 -17.72 2.38 -4.18
N GLY A 25 -17.25 1.34 -4.84
CA GLY A 25 -18.04 0.54 -5.77
C GLY A 25 -18.20 1.13 -7.19
N GLN A 26 -17.62 2.30 -7.46
CA GLN A 26 -17.70 2.97 -8.75
C GLN A 26 -16.34 3.07 -9.43
N GLN A 27 -16.36 3.30 -10.74
CA GLN A 27 -15.17 3.57 -11.52
C GLN A 27 -14.46 4.84 -11.04
N GLY A 28 -13.12 4.84 -11.02
CA GLY A 28 -12.29 5.93 -10.53
C GLY A 28 -12.13 5.96 -9.01
N PHE A 29 -12.79 5.06 -8.25
CA PHE A 29 -12.58 5.01 -6.80
C PHE A 29 -11.16 4.53 -6.43
N GLY A 30 -10.65 5.06 -5.33
CA GLY A 30 -9.35 4.66 -4.76
C GLY A 30 -8.15 5.39 -5.34
N VAL A 31 -8.36 6.19 -6.37
CA VAL A 31 -7.37 7.11 -6.97
C VAL A 31 -8.04 8.46 -7.27
N GLY A 32 -7.26 9.49 -7.55
CA GLY A 32 -7.86 10.77 -7.92
C GLY A 32 -6.85 11.75 -8.51
N VAL A 33 -7.37 12.87 -8.95
CA VAL A 33 -6.57 13.95 -9.54
C VAL A 33 -6.04 14.87 -8.44
N TYR A 34 -4.76 15.21 -8.48
CA TYR A 34 -4.19 16.20 -7.58
C TYR A 34 -4.78 17.59 -7.87
N GLY A 35 -5.42 18.18 -6.86
CA GLY A 35 -6.07 19.48 -6.97
C GLY A 35 -5.23 20.67 -6.50
N GLY A 36 -3.95 20.47 -6.20
CA GLY A 36 -3.01 21.53 -5.82
C GLY A 36 -2.46 22.31 -7.02
N SER A 37 -1.38 23.05 -6.80
CA SER A 37 -0.81 23.89 -7.85
C SER A 37 0.12 23.10 -8.80
N PRO A 38 0.25 23.53 -10.07
CA PRO A 38 1.27 22.97 -10.98
C PRO A 38 2.71 23.13 -10.45
N SER A 39 2.98 24.17 -9.64
CA SER A 39 4.28 24.35 -8.98
C SER A 39 4.61 23.25 -7.99
N ASP A 40 3.60 22.72 -7.27
CA ASP A 40 3.80 21.61 -6.34
C ASP A 40 4.21 20.34 -7.10
N LEU A 41 3.49 20.02 -8.18
CA LEU A 41 3.86 18.91 -9.06
C LEU A 41 5.27 19.08 -9.64
N LYS A 42 5.62 20.29 -10.05
CA LYS A 42 6.98 20.59 -10.55
C LYS A 42 8.04 20.40 -9.46
N ALA A 43 7.78 20.83 -8.23
CA ALA A 43 8.68 20.64 -7.09
C ALA A 43 8.91 19.16 -6.82
N MET A 44 7.88 18.32 -6.97
CA MET A 44 7.98 16.87 -6.88
C MET A 44 8.55 16.20 -8.13
N GLY A 45 8.83 16.92 -9.20
CA GLY A 45 9.26 16.34 -10.49
C GLY A 45 8.16 15.56 -11.21
N LEU A 46 6.89 15.78 -10.90
CA LEU A 46 5.74 15.06 -11.43
C LEU A 46 5.03 15.85 -12.54
N LYS A 47 4.47 15.13 -13.50
CA LYS A 47 3.51 15.64 -14.47
C LYS A 47 2.38 14.63 -14.71
N PRO A 48 1.13 15.08 -14.97
CA PRO A 48 0.02 14.18 -15.29
C PRO A 48 0.34 13.33 -16.53
N MET A 49 -0.07 12.08 -16.50
CA MET A 49 -0.05 11.21 -17.69
C MET A 49 -1.26 11.52 -18.58
N SER A 50 -1.17 11.18 -19.86
CA SER A 50 -2.32 11.25 -20.77
C SER A 50 -3.47 10.39 -20.21
N GLY A 51 -4.66 10.97 -20.10
CA GLY A 51 -5.83 10.32 -19.47
C GLY A 51 -5.92 10.48 -17.94
N CYS A 52 -4.98 11.17 -17.30
CA CYS A 52 -4.95 11.39 -15.85
C CYS A 52 -6.26 11.98 -15.29
N PHE A 53 -6.99 12.77 -16.07
CA PHE A 53 -8.21 13.45 -15.66
C PHE A 53 -9.51 12.71 -16.01
N ASN A 54 -9.41 11.58 -16.72
CA ASN A 54 -10.57 10.81 -17.15
C ASN A 54 -10.74 9.56 -16.24
N PRO A 55 -11.80 9.46 -15.41
CA PRO A 55 -12.03 8.32 -14.53
C PRO A 55 -12.11 6.96 -15.24
N ALA A 56 -12.40 6.95 -16.55
CA ALA A 56 -12.44 5.74 -17.36
C ALA A 56 -11.07 5.33 -17.94
N SER A 57 -10.04 6.18 -17.75
CA SER A 57 -8.70 5.90 -18.28
C SER A 57 -7.92 4.96 -17.34
N GLU A 58 -7.10 4.11 -17.92
CA GLU A 58 -6.09 3.31 -17.23
C GLU A 58 -5.06 4.17 -16.46
N ASN A 59 -4.93 5.44 -16.85
CA ASN A 59 -4.04 6.42 -16.26
C ASN A 59 -4.77 7.44 -15.38
N TYR A 60 -6.03 7.22 -15.01
CA TYR A 60 -6.73 8.13 -14.11
C TYR A 60 -5.96 8.31 -12.80
N GLY A 61 -5.68 9.57 -12.43
CA GLY A 61 -4.90 9.89 -11.23
C GLY A 61 -3.44 9.44 -11.25
N ASN A 62 -2.91 9.09 -12.44
CA ASN A 62 -1.52 8.66 -12.60
C ASN A 62 -0.63 9.79 -13.11
N TYR A 63 0.58 9.83 -12.58
CA TYR A 63 1.59 10.84 -12.84
C TYR A 63 2.91 10.17 -13.18
N ILE A 64 3.68 10.81 -14.05
CA ILE A 64 5.04 10.36 -14.35
C ILE A 64 6.06 11.30 -13.73
N HIS A 65 6.99 10.73 -12.97
CA HIS A 65 8.12 11.44 -12.39
C HIS A 65 9.24 11.63 -13.43
N THR A 66 10.08 12.64 -13.25
CA THR A 66 11.21 12.96 -14.15
C THR A 66 12.20 11.82 -14.33
N ASN A 67 12.31 10.90 -13.37
CA ASN A 67 13.13 9.69 -13.52
C ASN A 67 12.46 8.57 -14.33
N GLY A 68 11.19 8.69 -14.69
CA GLY A 68 10.40 7.69 -15.41
C GLY A 68 9.48 6.86 -14.53
N SER A 69 9.44 7.08 -13.22
CA SER A 69 8.52 6.37 -12.32
C SER A 69 7.07 6.78 -12.55
N VAL A 70 6.18 5.80 -12.62
CA VAL A 70 4.73 6.02 -12.61
C VAL A 70 4.23 5.99 -11.17
N MET A 71 3.53 7.05 -10.78
CA MET A 71 2.95 7.22 -9.44
C MET A 71 1.45 7.46 -9.52
N VAL A 72 0.74 6.96 -8.53
CA VAL A 72 -0.71 7.12 -8.36
C VAL A 72 -0.96 8.12 -7.25
N PHE A 73 -1.85 9.08 -7.46
CA PHE A 73 -2.28 10.00 -6.42
C PHE A 73 -3.47 9.41 -5.65
N ILE A 74 -3.33 9.33 -4.34
CA ILE A 74 -4.38 8.93 -3.39
C ILE A 74 -4.82 10.20 -2.65
N PRO A 75 -6.00 10.76 -2.98
CA PRO A 75 -6.54 11.94 -2.31
C PRO A 75 -6.85 11.67 -0.85
N ALA A 76 -6.69 12.66 0.01
CA ALA A 76 -7.13 12.57 1.39
C ALA A 76 -8.67 12.46 1.49
N PHE A 77 -9.12 11.65 2.42
CA PHE A 77 -10.53 11.40 2.70
C PHE A 77 -10.76 11.21 4.20
N ALA A 78 -12.01 11.30 4.62
CA ALA A 78 -12.43 10.85 5.93
C ALA A 78 -13.04 9.44 5.83
N ILE A 79 -12.92 8.67 6.89
CA ILE A 79 -13.47 7.32 7.02
C ILE A 79 -14.35 7.23 8.25
N ARG A 80 -15.41 6.42 8.18
CA ARG A 80 -16.25 6.04 9.32
C ARG A 80 -16.48 4.53 9.27
N ILE A 81 -16.32 3.88 10.41
CA ILE A 81 -16.42 2.42 10.51
C ILE A 81 -17.50 2.04 11.52
N GLY A 82 -18.30 1.01 11.17
CA GLY A 82 -19.29 0.42 12.07
C GLY A 82 -20.49 1.32 12.40
N ASN A 83 -20.76 2.31 11.56
CA ASN A 83 -21.94 3.16 11.74
C ASN A 83 -23.23 2.38 11.46
N THR A 84 -24.11 2.29 12.45
CA THR A 84 -25.36 1.53 12.37
C THR A 84 -26.35 2.05 11.34
N SER A 85 -26.21 3.33 10.95
CA SER A 85 -27.04 3.94 9.92
C SER A 85 -26.45 3.84 8.50
N ALA A 86 -25.29 3.21 8.35
CA ALA A 86 -24.66 3.04 7.04
C ALA A 86 -25.47 2.10 6.15
N PRO A 87 -25.60 2.38 4.84
CA PRO A 87 -26.41 1.54 3.94
C PRO A 87 -26.00 0.07 3.89
N LEU A 88 -24.71 -0.22 4.13
CA LEU A 88 -24.16 -1.57 4.10
C LEU A 88 -24.07 -2.23 5.49
N TYR A 89 -24.52 -1.56 6.54
CA TYR A 89 -24.43 -2.08 7.92
C TYR A 89 -25.15 -3.41 8.12
N SER A 90 -26.32 -3.60 7.51
CA SER A 90 -27.07 -4.86 7.58
C SER A 90 -26.29 -6.06 7.04
N LYS A 91 -25.34 -5.82 6.12
CA LYS A 91 -24.51 -6.87 5.51
C LYS A 91 -23.19 -7.09 6.23
N TYR A 92 -22.54 -6.01 6.69
CA TYR A 92 -21.19 -6.07 7.22
C TYR A 92 -21.06 -5.70 8.70
N GLY A 93 -22.15 -5.25 9.34
CA GLY A 93 -22.18 -4.94 10.77
C GLY A 93 -21.15 -3.88 11.18
N ALA A 94 -20.47 -4.12 12.29
CA ALA A 94 -19.44 -3.25 12.84
C ALA A 94 -18.24 -3.00 11.88
N ASP A 95 -18.19 -3.70 10.79
CA ASP A 95 -17.12 -3.72 9.81
C ASP A 95 -17.42 -2.89 8.57
N THR A 96 -18.61 -2.32 8.52
CA THR A 96 -19.00 -1.43 7.43
C THR A 96 -18.07 -0.25 7.37
N ILE A 97 -17.48 -0.01 6.20
CA ILE A 97 -16.61 1.14 5.94
C ILE A 97 -17.33 2.13 5.06
N GLU A 98 -17.40 3.37 5.52
CA GLU A 98 -17.83 4.51 4.73
C GLU A 98 -16.62 5.40 4.43
N VAL A 99 -16.52 5.88 3.19
CA VAL A 99 -15.48 6.80 2.74
C VAL A 99 -16.16 8.09 2.30
N GLY A 100 -15.67 9.21 2.79
CA GLY A 100 -16.27 10.52 2.56
C GLY A 100 -15.25 11.65 2.46
N ASP A 101 -15.75 12.85 2.31
CA ASP A 101 -14.93 14.05 2.19
C ASP A 101 -14.19 14.39 3.48
N VAL A 102 -12.97 14.94 3.38
CA VAL A 102 -12.16 15.41 4.53
C VAL A 102 -12.91 16.42 5.43
N GLY A 103 -13.87 17.18 4.91
CA GLY A 103 -14.70 18.10 5.68
C GLY A 103 -15.65 17.43 6.67
N LEU A 104 -15.77 16.11 6.66
CA LEU A 104 -16.51 15.32 7.64
C LEU A 104 -15.72 15.04 8.90
N ASN A 105 -14.40 15.24 8.89
CA ASN A 105 -13.52 14.92 10.03
C ASN A 105 -14.05 15.52 11.35
N GLY A 106 -14.10 14.69 12.39
CA GLY A 106 -14.59 15.06 13.72
C GLY A 106 -16.11 15.07 13.88
N LYS A 107 -16.89 14.78 12.81
CA LYS A 107 -18.37 14.73 12.85
C LYS A 107 -18.83 13.28 12.88
N ASP A 108 -19.75 12.93 13.77
CA ASP A 108 -20.45 11.64 13.80
C ASP A 108 -19.56 10.40 13.60
N GLY A 109 -18.38 10.41 14.20
CA GLY A 109 -17.43 9.31 14.11
C GLY A 109 -16.55 9.26 12.85
N TRP A 110 -16.62 10.31 12.02
CA TRP A 110 -15.69 10.45 10.89
C TRP A 110 -14.32 10.90 11.33
N ALA A 111 -13.26 10.29 10.80
CA ALA A 111 -11.89 10.70 11.04
C ALA A 111 -11.04 10.56 9.77
N ILE A 112 -10.03 11.42 9.63
CA ILE A 112 -9.06 11.33 8.55
C ILE A 112 -7.98 10.31 8.95
N PRO A 113 -7.71 9.27 8.13
CA PRO A 113 -6.65 8.31 8.40
C PRO A 113 -5.27 8.93 8.55
N ARG A 114 -4.48 8.39 9.48
CA ARG A 114 -3.17 8.92 9.84
C ARG A 114 -2.18 8.99 8.67
N GLY A 115 -2.29 8.13 7.67
CA GLY A 115 -1.42 8.15 6.50
C GLY A 115 -1.52 9.41 5.62
N PHE A 116 -2.44 10.34 5.94
CA PHE A 116 -2.49 11.66 5.31
C PHE A 116 -1.78 12.75 6.11
N TYR A 117 -1.19 12.39 7.24
CA TYR A 117 -0.42 13.30 8.08
C TYR A 117 1.06 12.97 8.00
N ASP A 118 1.91 14.00 7.91
CA ASP A 118 3.34 13.91 8.11
C ASP A 118 3.81 15.06 9.00
N GLY A 119 4.53 14.73 10.08
CA GLY A 119 4.96 15.71 11.06
C GLY A 119 3.82 16.55 11.68
N GLY A 120 2.61 15.99 11.76
CA GLY A 120 1.41 16.70 12.26
C GLY A 120 0.70 17.57 11.21
N LYS A 121 1.25 17.75 10.00
CA LYS A 121 0.61 18.47 8.90
C LYS A 121 -0.30 17.53 8.12
N LEU A 122 -1.56 17.94 7.91
CA LEU A 122 -2.48 17.25 6.99
C LEU A 122 -2.14 17.63 5.56
N HIS A 123 -1.91 16.63 4.72
CA HIS A 123 -1.72 16.76 3.28
C HIS A 123 -3.01 16.48 2.51
N SER A 124 -3.12 17.02 1.31
CA SER A 124 -4.28 16.79 0.42
C SER A 124 -4.37 15.36 -0.13
N GLY A 125 -3.38 14.54 0.15
CA GLY A 125 -3.19 13.18 -0.29
C GLY A 125 -1.71 12.83 -0.34
N PHE A 126 -1.38 11.70 -0.94
CA PHE A 126 0.00 11.31 -1.22
C PHE A 126 0.11 10.63 -2.59
N PHE A 127 1.29 10.72 -3.18
CA PHE A 127 1.68 9.95 -4.35
C PHE A 127 2.35 8.67 -3.90
N ILE A 128 2.07 7.56 -4.58
CA ILE A 128 2.69 6.26 -4.31
C ILE A 128 3.02 5.57 -5.63
N ASP A 129 4.11 4.84 -5.68
CA ASP A 129 4.51 4.05 -6.84
C ASP A 129 3.39 3.11 -7.29
N LYS A 130 3.04 3.16 -8.59
CA LYS A 130 2.06 2.25 -9.19
C LYS A 130 2.56 0.81 -9.17
N TYR A 131 3.83 0.63 -9.47
CA TYR A 131 4.52 -0.65 -9.57
C TYR A 131 5.56 -0.80 -8.46
N LEU A 132 5.97 -2.03 -8.17
CA LEU A 132 7.18 -2.26 -7.39
C LEU A 132 8.37 -1.56 -8.04
N CYS A 133 9.28 -1.04 -7.23
CA CYS A 133 10.50 -0.45 -7.76
C CYS A 133 11.31 -1.49 -8.51
N SER A 134 11.75 -1.10 -9.70
CA SER A 134 12.69 -1.79 -10.55
C SER A 134 13.92 -0.94 -10.78
N LYS A 135 14.96 -1.50 -11.39
CA LYS A 135 16.21 -0.82 -11.64
C LYS A 135 16.21 -0.18 -13.03
N ASP A 136 16.48 1.12 -13.10
CA ASP A 136 16.85 1.75 -14.37
C ASP A 136 18.29 1.33 -14.71
N PRO A 137 18.51 0.56 -15.78
CA PRO A 137 19.83 0.06 -16.11
C PRO A 137 20.79 1.19 -16.55
N THR A 138 20.26 2.29 -17.05
CA THR A 138 21.04 3.41 -17.56
C THR A 138 21.41 4.40 -16.46
N LYS A 139 20.42 4.80 -15.65
CA LYS A 139 20.58 5.83 -14.61
C LYS A 139 21.04 5.27 -13.27
N LYS A 140 21.07 3.95 -13.13
CA LYS A 140 21.40 3.26 -11.87
C LYS A 140 20.58 3.76 -10.69
N MET A 141 19.27 3.92 -10.87
CA MET A 141 18.33 4.35 -9.84
C MET A 141 17.09 3.48 -9.79
N ALA A 142 16.36 3.56 -8.69
CA ALA A 142 15.08 2.88 -8.55
C ALA A 142 13.98 3.65 -9.28
N ILE A 143 13.23 2.94 -10.13
CA ILE A 143 12.09 3.46 -10.88
C ILE A 143 10.86 2.57 -10.68
N SER A 144 9.67 3.15 -10.72
CA SER A 144 8.40 2.42 -10.75
C SER A 144 7.89 2.36 -12.18
N THR A 145 8.11 1.23 -12.84
CA THR A 145 7.66 1.01 -14.22
C THR A 145 7.11 -0.40 -14.38
N ASP A 146 6.27 -0.61 -15.38
CA ASP A 146 5.70 -1.92 -15.70
C ASP A 146 6.69 -2.84 -16.43
N LEU A 147 6.38 -4.11 -16.45
CA LEU A 147 7.10 -5.16 -17.17
C LEU A 147 8.61 -5.21 -16.93
N ALA A 148 9.06 -4.65 -15.82
CA ALA A 148 10.46 -4.68 -15.39
C ALA A 148 10.70 -5.69 -14.28
N ASP A 149 11.95 -6.08 -14.09
CA ASP A 149 12.33 -6.93 -12.97
C ASP A 149 12.31 -6.11 -11.66
N PRO A 150 11.52 -6.51 -10.65
CA PRO A 150 11.49 -5.78 -9.39
C PRO A 150 12.83 -5.89 -8.67
N ILE A 151 13.31 -4.81 -8.09
CA ILE A 151 14.51 -4.81 -7.22
C ILE A 151 14.34 -5.90 -6.15
N SER A 152 15.39 -6.71 -5.97
CA SER A 152 15.53 -7.64 -4.86
C SER A 152 16.54 -7.04 -3.89
N LEU A 153 16.10 -6.67 -2.70
CA LEU A 153 16.98 -6.14 -1.65
C LEU A 153 17.85 -7.27 -1.09
N PHE A 154 18.81 -7.69 -1.89
CA PHE A 154 19.68 -8.82 -1.64
C PHE A 154 21.06 -8.61 -2.28
N ALA A 155 22.11 -8.76 -1.50
CA ALA A 155 23.48 -8.51 -1.93
C ALA A 155 23.91 -9.29 -3.19
N ALA A 156 23.34 -10.47 -3.42
CA ALA A 156 23.64 -11.28 -4.62
C ALA A 156 23.12 -10.66 -5.92
N TYR A 157 22.06 -9.84 -5.84
CA TYR A 157 21.45 -9.20 -7.01
C TYR A 157 21.72 -7.70 -7.09
N GLU A 158 21.78 -7.04 -5.93
CA GLU A 158 21.96 -5.59 -5.82
C GLU A 158 23.26 -5.22 -5.07
N GLY A 159 24.25 -6.10 -5.10
CA GLY A 159 25.53 -5.88 -4.43
C GLY A 159 26.28 -4.63 -4.90
N SER A 160 27.30 -4.28 -4.16
CA SER A 160 28.15 -3.09 -4.31
C SER A 160 28.38 -2.68 -5.76
N GLY A 161 27.91 -1.49 -6.14
CA GLY A 161 28.11 -0.87 -7.46
C GLY A 161 26.98 -1.03 -8.48
N THR A 162 25.91 -1.80 -8.19
CA THR A 162 24.73 -1.89 -9.09
C THR A 162 23.79 -0.71 -8.92
N LEU A 163 23.52 -0.32 -7.67
CA LEU A 163 22.79 0.91 -7.33
C LEU A 163 23.63 1.71 -6.35
N PRO A 164 23.85 3.02 -6.58
CA PRO A 164 24.69 3.86 -5.73
C PRO A 164 24.20 3.89 -4.28
N GLY A 165 25.09 3.61 -3.32
CA GLY A 165 24.80 3.66 -1.90
C GLY A 165 23.98 2.47 -1.38
N CYS A 166 23.92 1.36 -2.14
CA CYS A 166 23.19 0.17 -1.76
C CYS A 166 24.16 -1.00 -1.47
N ASP A 167 23.84 -1.71 -0.39
CA ASP A 167 24.57 -2.88 0.09
C ASP A 167 23.80 -4.19 -0.16
N GLY A 168 22.57 -4.09 -0.71
CA GLY A 168 21.65 -5.21 -0.88
C GLY A 168 20.88 -5.56 0.39
N ALA A 169 20.70 -4.60 1.26
CA ALA A 169 19.94 -4.73 2.50
C ALA A 169 18.57 -4.05 2.43
N ILE A 170 17.67 -4.41 3.33
CA ILE A 170 16.30 -3.86 3.37
C ILE A 170 16.33 -2.34 3.59
N TYR A 171 17.26 -1.81 4.37
CA TYR A 171 17.37 -0.37 4.61
C TYR A 171 17.70 0.42 3.34
N ASP A 172 18.22 -0.21 2.29
CA ASP A 172 18.49 0.47 1.00
C ASP A 172 17.21 1.00 0.37
N ALA A 173 16.05 0.38 0.66
CA ALA A 173 14.76 0.88 0.23
C ALA A 173 14.50 2.34 0.68
N ILE A 174 14.99 2.72 1.86
CA ILE A 174 14.89 4.08 2.40
C ILE A 174 15.74 5.03 1.55
N THR A 175 17.01 4.67 1.33
CA THR A 175 17.97 5.46 0.54
C THR A 175 17.47 5.65 -0.89
N LEU A 176 17.05 4.56 -1.54
CA LEU A 176 16.57 4.57 -2.92
C LEU A 176 15.27 5.36 -3.11
N SER A 177 14.36 5.30 -2.14
CA SER A 177 13.13 6.10 -2.17
C SER A 177 13.42 7.59 -2.04
N ARG A 178 14.30 7.98 -1.10
CA ARG A 178 14.70 9.37 -0.88
C ARG A 178 15.52 9.97 -2.03
N ALA A 179 16.22 9.13 -2.80
CA ALA A 179 16.98 9.59 -3.98
C ALA A 179 16.10 10.26 -5.05
N ARG A 180 14.77 10.13 -4.98
CA ARG A 180 13.84 10.84 -5.88
C ARG A 180 13.66 12.32 -5.56
N GLY A 181 13.99 12.75 -4.34
CA GLY A 181 13.86 14.14 -3.90
C GLY A 181 13.32 14.25 -2.47
N GLU A 182 13.32 15.46 -1.96
CA GLU A 182 12.96 15.78 -0.57
C GLU A 182 11.52 15.42 -0.17
N HIS A 183 10.61 15.35 -1.14
CA HIS A 183 9.20 15.00 -0.92
C HIS A 183 8.95 13.49 -0.85
N TYR A 184 9.97 12.65 -1.07
CA TYR A 184 9.83 11.20 -1.19
C TYR A 184 10.46 10.45 -0.02
N ALA A 185 9.79 9.39 0.37
CA ALA A 185 10.27 8.42 1.36
C ALA A 185 9.85 7.01 0.95
N LEU A 186 10.37 5.99 1.65
CA LEU A 186 9.80 4.66 1.59
C LEU A 186 8.35 4.70 2.09
N VAL A 187 7.45 3.96 1.47
CA VAL A 187 6.05 3.89 1.89
C VAL A 187 5.93 3.57 3.39
N SER A 188 5.00 4.23 4.08
CA SER A 188 4.77 4.01 5.50
C SER A 188 3.69 2.94 5.75
N CYS A 189 3.70 2.37 6.96
CA CYS A 189 2.65 1.45 7.40
C CYS A 189 1.26 2.11 7.39
N TYR A 190 1.18 3.42 7.60
CA TYR A 190 -0.08 4.18 7.54
C TYR A 190 -0.58 4.41 6.12
N GLN A 191 0.32 4.75 5.18
CA GLN A 191 -0.04 4.86 3.76
C GLN A 191 -0.50 3.52 3.21
N TRP A 192 0.19 2.44 3.59
CA TRP A 192 -0.25 1.10 3.21
C TRP A 192 -1.60 0.72 3.85
N ALA A 193 -1.83 1.12 5.10
CA ALA A 193 -3.13 0.93 5.76
C ALA A 193 -4.28 1.61 4.98
N ILE A 194 -4.05 2.80 4.43
CA ILE A 194 -5.00 3.47 3.56
C ILE A 194 -5.32 2.61 2.32
N ILE A 195 -4.31 2.05 1.67
CA ILE A 195 -4.50 1.14 0.51
C ILE A 195 -5.37 -0.05 0.91
N SER A 196 -5.13 -0.64 2.08
CA SER A 196 -5.93 -1.75 2.60
C SER A 196 -7.39 -1.34 2.86
N LEU A 197 -7.61 -0.18 3.49
CA LEU A 197 -8.93 0.34 3.82
C LEU A 197 -9.77 0.67 2.58
N ILE A 198 -9.18 1.33 1.58
CA ILE A 198 -9.92 1.63 0.33
C ILE A 198 -10.21 0.36 -0.47
N SER A 199 -9.31 -0.64 -0.46
CA SER A 199 -9.59 -1.94 -1.06
C SER A 199 -10.79 -2.61 -0.40
N LEU A 200 -10.88 -2.61 0.93
CA LEU A 200 -12.02 -3.17 1.65
C LEU A 200 -13.31 -2.39 1.41
N ALA A 201 -13.25 -1.05 1.45
CA ALA A 201 -14.41 -0.21 1.15
C ALA A 201 -14.96 -0.47 -0.26
N HIS A 202 -14.05 -0.66 -1.23
CA HIS A 202 -14.42 -0.97 -2.61
C HIS A 202 -15.04 -2.36 -2.73
N ALA A 203 -14.47 -3.37 -2.06
CA ALA A 203 -15.01 -4.72 -2.00
C ALA A 203 -16.43 -4.75 -1.42
N GLN A 204 -16.67 -4.00 -0.34
CA GLN A 204 -17.99 -3.93 0.28
C GLN A 204 -19.05 -3.30 -0.62
N ALA A 205 -18.67 -2.26 -1.37
CA ALA A 205 -19.60 -1.46 -2.16
C ALA A 205 -19.75 -1.92 -3.61
N ALA A 206 -18.80 -2.68 -4.16
CA ALA A 206 -18.85 -3.16 -5.53
C ALA A 206 -20.04 -4.13 -5.74
N THR A 207 -20.67 -4.02 -6.89
CA THR A 207 -21.79 -4.86 -7.33
C THR A 207 -21.52 -5.61 -8.62
N SER A 208 -20.42 -5.29 -9.29
CA SER A 208 -20.02 -5.94 -10.55
C SER A 208 -18.51 -5.84 -10.77
N ALA A 209 -18.01 -6.69 -11.68
CA ALA A 209 -16.62 -6.68 -12.11
C ALA A 209 -16.27 -5.51 -13.05
N GLU A 210 -17.24 -4.68 -13.44
CA GLU A 210 -17.00 -3.52 -14.31
C GLU A 210 -16.16 -2.45 -13.59
N ALA A 211 -16.57 -2.11 -12.36
CA ALA A 211 -15.87 -1.12 -11.55
C ALA A 211 -14.79 -1.73 -10.64
N CYS A 212 -14.83 -3.06 -10.41
CA CYS A 212 -13.91 -3.78 -9.54
C CYS A 212 -13.63 -5.17 -10.13
N ALA A 213 -12.56 -5.30 -10.90
CA ALA A 213 -12.27 -6.50 -11.71
C ALA A 213 -12.11 -7.80 -10.90
N TRP A 214 -11.86 -7.70 -9.60
CA TRP A 214 -11.81 -8.83 -8.68
C TRP A 214 -13.09 -9.01 -7.87
N TYR A 215 -14.17 -8.26 -8.19
CA TYR A 215 -15.47 -8.49 -7.56
C TYR A 215 -15.99 -9.90 -7.89
N ASP A 216 -16.44 -10.60 -6.87
CA ASP A 216 -17.10 -11.90 -6.99
C ASP A 216 -18.38 -11.91 -6.14
N ALA A 217 -19.53 -12.09 -6.78
CA ALA A 217 -20.82 -12.15 -6.12
C ALA A 217 -21.00 -13.38 -5.21
N LYS A 218 -20.17 -14.41 -5.39
CA LYS A 218 -20.26 -15.69 -4.65
C LYS A 218 -19.49 -15.69 -3.33
N GLY A 219 -18.63 -14.71 -3.13
CA GLY A 219 -17.78 -14.63 -1.95
C GLY A 219 -16.32 -14.37 -2.34
N LEU A 220 -15.75 -13.35 -1.75
CA LEU A 220 -14.43 -12.86 -2.08
C LEU A 220 -13.42 -13.51 -1.14
N THR A 221 -12.48 -14.24 -1.71
CA THR A 221 -11.33 -14.79 -0.99
C THR A 221 -10.05 -14.36 -1.67
N ASN A 222 -9.05 -13.93 -0.89
CA ASN A 222 -7.73 -13.57 -1.37
C ASN A 222 -7.73 -12.50 -2.49
N TYR A 223 -8.23 -11.32 -2.19
CA TYR A 223 -8.28 -10.17 -3.10
C TYR A 223 -7.46 -8.97 -2.55
N PRO A 224 -6.94 -8.07 -3.42
CA PRO A 224 -6.76 -8.28 -4.86
C PRO A 224 -5.97 -9.54 -5.18
N LYS A 225 -6.03 -9.99 -6.45
CA LYS A 225 -5.26 -11.15 -6.92
C LYS A 225 -3.77 -10.85 -7.02
N GLY A 226 -2.92 -11.88 -7.00
CA GLY A 226 -1.49 -11.67 -7.05
C GLY A 226 -0.66 -12.92 -7.36
N ASN A 227 0.63 -12.73 -7.60
CA ASN A 227 1.58 -13.83 -7.71
C ASN A 227 1.94 -14.33 -6.31
N ASN A 228 1.19 -15.30 -5.79
CA ASN A 228 1.29 -15.76 -4.40
C ASN A 228 1.35 -17.29 -4.22
N ALA A 229 1.11 -18.06 -5.28
CA ALA A 229 1.02 -19.53 -5.20
C ALA A 229 2.25 -20.29 -5.71
N SER A 230 3.38 -19.62 -5.85
CA SER A 230 4.58 -20.16 -6.48
C SER A 230 5.45 -20.98 -5.52
N THR A 231 5.05 -22.20 -5.23
CA THR A 231 5.93 -23.18 -4.57
C THR A 231 6.66 -24.11 -5.54
N THR A 232 6.27 -24.10 -6.83
CA THR A 232 6.71 -25.09 -7.83
C THR A 232 6.91 -24.52 -9.23
N SER A 233 7.51 -23.35 -9.38
CA SER A 233 7.86 -22.75 -10.70
C SER A 233 6.71 -22.22 -11.57
N LEU A 234 5.52 -22.04 -11.05
CA LEU A 234 4.42 -21.46 -11.82
C LEU A 234 3.95 -20.17 -11.16
N TYR A 235 4.09 -19.07 -11.88
CA TYR A 235 3.56 -17.75 -11.48
C TYR A 235 2.05 -17.82 -11.57
N LYS A 236 1.37 -17.79 -10.44
CA LYS A 236 -0.08 -17.79 -10.43
C LYS A 236 -0.63 -17.23 -9.13
N ASP A 237 -1.88 -16.88 -9.19
CA ASP A 237 -2.69 -16.65 -8.01
C ASP A 237 -3.17 -17.99 -7.42
N VAL A 238 -3.29 -18.08 -6.10
CA VAL A 238 -3.60 -19.32 -5.38
C VAL A 238 -4.99 -19.88 -5.70
N ASP A 239 -5.93 -19.05 -6.13
CA ASP A 239 -7.32 -19.44 -6.42
C ASP A 239 -7.85 -18.92 -7.78
N ASP A 240 -7.05 -18.17 -8.56
CA ASP A 240 -7.42 -17.69 -9.89
C ASP A 240 -6.36 -18.04 -10.94
N ASN A 241 -6.52 -19.17 -11.59
CA ASN A 241 -5.63 -19.64 -12.66
C ASN A 241 -5.82 -18.87 -13.99
N SER A 242 -6.79 -17.97 -14.09
CA SER A 242 -7.02 -17.17 -15.32
C SER A 242 -6.04 -16.01 -15.45
N ILE A 243 -5.30 -15.68 -14.39
CA ILE A 243 -4.33 -14.59 -14.41
C ILE A 243 -2.97 -15.13 -14.87
N ILE A 244 -2.40 -14.47 -15.86
CA ILE A 244 -1.07 -14.80 -16.38
C ILE A 244 -0.08 -13.76 -15.86
N PHE A 245 1.06 -14.23 -15.33
CA PHE A 245 2.16 -13.38 -14.89
C PHE A 245 3.40 -13.61 -15.74
N ASN A 246 4.07 -12.54 -16.15
CA ASN A 246 5.34 -12.62 -16.85
C ASN A 246 6.51 -12.79 -15.88
N THR A 247 7.43 -13.64 -16.24
CA THR A 247 8.59 -14.04 -15.47
C THR A 247 9.62 -12.93 -15.31
N SER A 248 10.15 -12.74 -14.11
CA SER A 248 11.38 -11.99 -13.86
C SER A 248 12.62 -12.76 -14.39
N THR A 249 13.66 -12.02 -14.75
CA THR A 249 14.95 -12.65 -15.13
C THR A 249 15.75 -13.13 -13.92
N TYR A 250 15.43 -12.64 -12.71
CA TYR A 250 16.19 -12.98 -11.49
C TYR A 250 15.79 -14.31 -10.86
N SER A 251 14.54 -14.72 -11.01
CA SER A 251 14.01 -15.89 -10.33
C SER A 251 12.84 -16.48 -11.07
N THR A 252 12.73 -17.81 -11.06
CA THR A 252 11.58 -18.51 -11.61
C THR A 252 10.30 -18.36 -10.77
N TYR A 253 10.32 -17.63 -9.67
CA TYR A 253 9.18 -17.45 -8.76
C TYR A 253 8.68 -16.01 -8.73
N ILE A 254 9.48 -15.05 -9.15
CA ILE A 254 9.17 -13.64 -9.09
C ILE A 254 8.64 -13.20 -10.45
N SER A 255 7.50 -12.53 -10.48
CA SER A 255 6.98 -11.93 -11.71
C SER A 255 7.56 -10.53 -11.92
N LYS A 256 7.58 -10.09 -13.18
CA LYS A 256 7.84 -8.69 -13.51
C LYS A 256 6.78 -7.79 -12.89
N THR A 257 7.12 -6.54 -12.69
CA THR A 257 6.24 -5.52 -12.09
C THR A 257 5.03 -5.26 -12.97
N GLY A 258 3.83 -5.21 -12.40
CA GLY A 258 2.60 -4.95 -13.14
C GLY A 258 2.29 -5.95 -14.28
N ALA A 259 2.92 -7.11 -14.25
CA ALA A 259 2.94 -8.06 -15.37
C ALA A 259 1.72 -8.97 -15.46
N ALA A 260 0.75 -8.79 -14.58
CA ALA A 260 -0.47 -9.60 -14.57
C ALA A 260 -1.39 -9.27 -15.76
N VAL A 261 -1.96 -10.29 -16.37
CA VAL A 261 -2.97 -10.14 -17.42
C VAL A 261 -4.23 -10.90 -16.99
N PRO A 262 -5.34 -10.18 -16.73
CA PRO A 262 -5.51 -8.71 -16.76
C PRO A 262 -4.94 -8.04 -15.49
N MET A 263 -4.17 -6.96 -15.66
CA MET A 263 -3.50 -6.24 -14.58
C MET A 263 -4.50 -5.70 -13.52
N LYS A 264 -5.66 -5.23 -13.95
CA LYS A 264 -6.70 -4.69 -13.05
C LYS A 264 -7.13 -5.64 -11.94
N LYS A 265 -6.99 -6.96 -12.10
CA LYS A 265 -7.28 -7.92 -11.03
C LYS A 265 -6.28 -7.88 -9.88
N THR A 266 -5.08 -7.31 -10.10
CA THR A 266 -4.01 -7.23 -9.09
C THR A 266 -3.91 -5.87 -8.42
N THR A 267 -4.73 -4.91 -8.83
CA THR A 267 -4.70 -3.55 -8.29
C THR A 267 -5.59 -3.42 -7.04
N HIS A 268 -5.21 -2.50 -6.16
CA HIS A 268 -5.92 -2.24 -4.90
C HIS A 268 -7.40 -1.84 -5.09
N ASN A 269 -7.76 -1.30 -6.25
CA ASN A 269 -9.13 -0.86 -6.57
C ASN A 269 -9.79 -1.67 -7.71
N GLY A 270 -9.16 -2.74 -8.18
CA GLY A 270 -9.72 -3.54 -9.26
C GLY A 270 -9.82 -2.82 -10.61
N GLN A 271 -9.05 -1.76 -10.83
CA GLN A 271 -9.03 -0.95 -12.06
C GLN A 271 -7.60 -0.75 -12.55
N GLU A 272 -7.42 -0.55 -13.85
CA GLU A 272 -6.08 -0.35 -14.45
C GLU A 272 -5.34 0.88 -13.89
N SER A 273 -6.07 1.88 -13.37
CA SER A 273 -5.51 3.09 -12.77
C SER A 273 -4.87 2.88 -11.39
N GLY A 274 -5.15 1.75 -10.75
CA GLY A 274 -4.72 1.46 -9.38
C GLY A 274 -3.27 1.03 -9.22
N ILE A 275 -2.86 0.87 -7.97
CA ILE A 275 -1.56 0.36 -7.55
C ILE A 275 -1.59 -1.16 -7.70
N THR A 276 -0.63 -1.75 -8.44
CA THR A 276 -0.52 -3.20 -8.70
C THR A 276 0.32 -3.92 -7.66
N ASP A 277 0.44 -5.23 -7.77
CA ASP A 277 1.33 -6.06 -6.94
C ASP A 277 1.14 -5.81 -5.43
N VAL A 278 -0.11 -5.62 -5.01
CA VAL A 278 -0.46 -5.41 -3.60
C VAL A 278 -0.75 -6.72 -2.87
N ASN A 279 -0.68 -7.83 -3.58
CA ASN A 279 -0.83 -9.19 -3.09
C ASN A 279 0.24 -10.10 -3.71
N GLY A 280 1.15 -10.61 -2.87
CA GLY A 280 2.21 -11.50 -3.32
C GLY A 280 3.37 -10.80 -4.03
N ASN A 281 4.04 -11.56 -4.90
CA ASN A 281 5.27 -11.23 -5.61
C ASN A 281 6.45 -10.99 -4.66
N LYS A 282 6.49 -9.87 -3.94
CA LYS A 282 7.54 -9.55 -2.97
C LYS A 282 6.99 -8.98 -1.67
N TRP A 283 7.61 -9.33 -0.55
CA TRP A 283 7.45 -8.61 0.70
C TRP A 283 7.94 -7.18 0.55
N GLN A 284 7.16 -6.23 1.05
CA GLN A 284 7.49 -4.82 0.96
C GLN A 284 7.71 -4.26 2.37
N PRO A 285 8.93 -3.83 2.72
CA PRO A 285 9.20 -3.15 3.96
C PRO A 285 8.49 -1.80 3.98
N VAL A 286 8.00 -1.40 5.16
CA VAL A 286 7.35 -0.11 5.37
C VAL A 286 7.94 0.62 6.57
N LEU A 287 7.96 1.95 6.50
CA LEU A 287 8.38 2.81 7.60
C LEU A 287 7.27 2.99 8.65
N GLY A 288 7.65 3.54 9.79
CA GLY A 288 6.72 3.96 10.83
C GLY A 288 6.38 2.89 11.86
N TRP A 289 6.98 1.72 11.78
CA TRP A 289 6.86 0.65 12.77
C TRP A 289 8.20 0.40 13.45
N TYR A 290 8.19 0.38 14.77
CA TYR A 290 9.32 -0.06 15.59
C TYR A 290 8.86 -1.10 16.60
N ASN A 291 9.53 -2.22 16.65
CA ASN A 291 9.22 -3.31 17.56
C ASN A 291 10.24 -3.34 18.71
N GLN A 292 9.78 -3.13 19.95
CA GLN A 292 10.63 -3.12 21.15
C GLN A 292 10.42 -4.37 22.01
N LEU A 293 10.23 -5.52 21.42
CA LEU A 293 9.97 -6.73 22.16
C LEU A 293 11.25 -7.32 22.76
N THR A 294 11.22 -7.53 24.04
CA THR A 294 12.18 -8.34 24.77
C THR A 294 11.81 -9.82 24.60
N ALA A 295 12.78 -10.71 24.65
CA ALA A 295 12.75 -12.14 24.31
C ALA A 295 11.80 -13.03 25.16
N SER A 296 10.68 -12.54 25.63
CA SER A 296 9.70 -13.33 26.36
C SER A 296 8.40 -13.43 25.59
N SER A 297 7.73 -14.55 25.71
CA SER A 297 6.54 -15.03 25.01
C SER A 297 5.27 -14.16 25.07
N SER A 298 5.36 -12.92 25.47
CA SER A 298 4.26 -11.96 25.49
C SER A 298 4.64 -10.71 24.71
N PHE A 299 3.70 -10.23 23.91
CA PHE A 299 3.82 -8.98 23.19
C PHE A 299 4.01 -7.83 24.17
N GLY A 300 5.13 -7.14 24.02
CA GLY A 300 5.38 -5.87 24.68
C GLY A 300 4.69 -4.70 23.99
N THR A 301 5.44 -3.66 23.75
CA THR A 301 4.97 -2.46 23.07
C THR A 301 5.48 -2.40 21.65
N ALA A 302 4.62 -2.03 20.70
CA ALA A 302 5.03 -1.54 19.40
C ALA A 302 4.99 -0.02 19.42
N LYS A 303 5.96 0.61 18.78
CA LYS A 303 6.03 2.06 18.62
C LYS A 303 5.73 2.43 17.19
N LEU A 304 5.01 3.51 16.98
CA LEU A 304 4.61 4.02 15.68
C LEU A 304 5.06 5.47 15.52
N SER A 305 5.62 5.82 14.36
CA SER A 305 6.06 7.18 14.06
C SER A 305 5.05 7.95 13.22
N VAL A 306 5.09 9.27 13.32
CA VAL A 306 4.26 10.19 12.53
C VAL A 306 5.05 11.04 11.53
N LYS A 307 6.39 10.95 11.54
CA LYS A 307 7.27 11.75 10.68
C LYS A 307 8.06 10.86 9.74
N MET A 308 7.50 10.56 8.58
CA MET A 308 8.11 9.62 7.64
C MET A 308 9.38 10.17 6.99
N HIS A 309 9.43 11.48 6.73
CA HIS A 309 10.58 12.12 6.08
C HIS A 309 11.81 12.24 6.97
N ASP A 310 11.66 12.14 8.29
CA ASP A 310 12.79 12.16 9.23
C ASP A 310 13.60 10.85 9.22
N PHE A 311 13.06 9.77 8.62
CA PHE A 311 13.76 8.49 8.59
C PHE A 311 14.86 8.45 7.54
N THR A 312 16.02 7.97 7.99
CA THR A 312 17.18 7.60 7.16
C THR A 312 17.57 6.16 7.48
N LYS A 313 18.51 5.59 6.73
CA LYS A 313 19.02 4.25 7.05
C LYS A 313 19.70 4.19 8.43
N ASP A 314 20.21 5.31 8.93
CA ASP A 314 21.01 5.37 10.15
C ASP A 314 20.15 5.58 11.42
N ASN A 315 19.02 6.30 11.30
CA ASN A 315 18.14 6.59 12.45
C ASN A 315 16.82 5.81 12.45
N ARG A 316 16.63 4.86 11.54
CA ARG A 316 15.38 4.09 11.37
C ARG A 316 14.89 3.36 12.62
N SER A 317 15.77 3.12 13.57
CA SER A 317 15.49 2.47 14.87
C SER A 317 15.69 3.41 16.04
N ASP A 318 15.79 4.72 15.82
CA ASP A 318 15.88 5.70 16.90
C ASP A 318 14.53 5.79 17.61
N GLU A 319 14.49 5.30 18.85
CA GLU A 319 13.28 5.21 19.66
C GLU A 319 12.61 6.56 19.89
N THR A 320 13.35 7.67 19.80
CA THR A 320 12.81 9.03 19.98
C THR A 320 11.91 9.49 18.85
N LEU A 321 11.95 8.79 17.71
CA LEU A 321 11.08 9.07 16.54
C LEU A 321 9.72 8.40 16.63
N PHE A 322 9.45 7.61 17.67
CA PHE A 322 8.25 6.78 17.77
C PHE A 322 7.45 7.07 19.03
N ASP A 323 6.13 7.07 18.90
CA ASP A 323 5.19 7.01 20.01
C ASP A 323 4.94 5.56 20.43
N GLU A 324 4.68 5.31 21.71
CA GLU A 324 4.47 3.97 22.22
C GLU A 324 3.00 3.57 22.18
N TYR A 325 2.71 2.36 21.70
CA TYR A 325 1.39 1.74 21.70
C TYR A 325 1.48 0.33 22.28
N ALA A 326 0.63 0.02 23.24
CA ALA A 326 0.50 -1.33 23.76
C ALA A 326 -0.26 -2.21 22.78
N VAL A 327 0.36 -3.29 22.33
CA VAL A 327 -0.27 -4.34 21.54
C VAL A 327 -0.44 -5.56 22.43
N THR A 328 -1.68 -5.90 22.79
CA THR A 328 -1.98 -6.99 23.72
C THR A 328 -2.63 -8.17 23.00
N GLY A 329 -2.47 -9.38 23.54
CA GLY A 329 -3.19 -10.56 23.08
C GLY A 329 -2.54 -11.30 21.92
N ILE A 330 -1.36 -10.93 21.47
CA ILE A 330 -0.62 -11.60 20.39
C ILE A 330 0.44 -12.50 21.02
N ALA A 331 0.43 -13.79 20.75
CA ALA A 331 1.47 -14.72 21.17
C ALA A 331 2.56 -14.85 20.10
N ASP A 332 3.80 -15.04 20.57
CA ASP A 332 4.97 -15.23 19.71
C ASP A 332 4.81 -16.36 18.69
N GLY A 333 5.30 -16.13 17.48
CA GLY A 333 5.38 -17.15 16.41
C GLY A 333 4.06 -17.65 15.88
N ARG A 334 2.91 -17.15 16.34
CA ARG A 334 1.61 -17.52 15.79
C ARG A 334 1.26 -16.67 14.58
N LYS A 335 0.67 -17.33 13.58
CA LYS A 335 -0.02 -16.66 12.49
C LYS A 335 -1.42 -16.30 12.95
N TYR A 336 -1.81 -15.08 12.71
CA TYR A 336 -3.16 -14.59 12.90
C TYR A 336 -3.71 -14.13 11.55
N TYR A 337 -5.03 -14.08 11.45
CA TYR A 337 -5.70 -13.63 10.25
C TYR A 337 -6.57 -12.44 10.58
N TRP A 338 -6.69 -11.53 9.64
CA TRP A 338 -7.50 -10.33 9.80
C TRP A 338 -8.96 -10.68 10.02
N GLY A 339 -9.39 -11.80 9.48
CA GLY A 339 -10.72 -12.33 9.68
C GLY A 339 -11.81 -11.43 9.11
N SER A 340 -13.03 -11.82 9.34
CA SER A 340 -14.16 -10.94 9.11
C SER A 340 -13.94 -9.64 9.87
N PRO A 341 -14.23 -8.56 9.22
CA PRO A 341 -13.79 -7.21 9.46
C PRO A 341 -14.16 -6.54 10.79
N GLY A 342 -14.42 -7.22 11.88
CA GLY A 342 -14.52 -6.66 13.23
C GLY A 342 -13.23 -6.05 13.76
N LEU A 343 -12.44 -5.48 12.88
CA LEU A 343 -11.06 -5.10 13.17
C LEU A 343 -10.93 -3.78 13.89
N TYR A 344 -11.93 -2.92 13.77
CA TYR A 344 -11.77 -1.53 14.17
C TYR A 344 -12.84 -1.14 15.16
N PRO A 345 -12.45 -0.64 16.33
CA PRO A 345 -13.42 -0.04 17.22
C PRO A 345 -14.00 1.22 16.60
N PRO A 346 -15.27 1.46 16.82
CA PRO A 346 -15.91 2.70 16.40
C PRO A 346 -15.49 3.92 17.26
N ASN A 347 -14.34 3.87 17.96
CA ASN A 347 -13.89 4.98 18.76
C ASN A 347 -12.66 5.65 18.14
N ASN A 348 -12.61 6.97 18.20
CA ASN A 348 -11.58 7.80 17.57
C ASN A 348 -10.16 7.48 18.05
N ALA A 349 -9.99 6.93 19.24
CA ALA A 349 -8.68 6.61 19.82
C ALA A 349 -7.92 5.52 19.03
N MET A 350 -8.61 4.74 18.18
CA MET A 350 -8.01 3.64 17.41
C MET A 350 -7.79 3.97 15.93
N PHE A 351 -8.17 5.15 15.47
CA PHE A 351 -7.90 5.57 14.09
C PHE A 351 -6.41 5.64 13.78
N ASP A 352 -5.59 5.95 14.76
CA ASP A 352 -4.14 5.97 14.62
C ASP A 352 -3.57 4.60 14.26
N LEU A 353 -4.22 3.52 14.69
CA LEU A 353 -3.84 2.14 14.41
C LEU A 353 -4.66 1.52 13.28
N CYS A 354 -5.67 2.23 12.77
CA CYS A 354 -6.60 1.72 11.78
C CYS A 354 -5.85 1.23 10.53
N GLY A 355 -5.97 -0.07 10.25
CA GLY A 355 -5.31 -0.71 9.11
C GLY A 355 -3.84 -1.06 9.30
N VAL A 356 -3.18 -0.63 10.38
CA VAL A 356 -1.78 -1.01 10.68
C VAL A 356 -1.74 -2.35 11.39
N ILE A 357 -2.53 -2.51 12.44
CA ILE A 357 -2.64 -3.76 13.21
C ILE A 357 -4.11 -4.17 13.38
N PRO A 358 -4.42 -5.48 13.44
CA PRO A 358 -5.77 -5.95 13.68
C PRO A 358 -6.18 -5.75 15.15
N ARG A 359 -7.42 -5.33 15.37
CA ARG A 359 -8.00 -5.25 16.70
C ARG A 359 -8.35 -6.63 17.26
N THR A 360 -8.93 -7.46 16.40
CA THR A 360 -9.35 -8.82 16.75
C THR A 360 -8.51 -9.78 15.94
N LEU A 361 -7.87 -10.71 16.64
CA LEU A 361 -7.02 -11.72 16.03
C LEU A 361 -7.79 -13.02 15.93
N ARG A 362 -7.74 -13.65 14.76
CA ARG A 362 -8.25 -15.00 14.54
C ARG A 362 -7.10 -15.96 14.34
N ILE A 363 -7.20 -17.12 14.99
CA ILE A 363 -6.22 -18.20 14.85
C ILE A 363 -6.49 -19.01 13.58
N ASN A 364 -7.74 -19.09 13.14
CA ASN A 364 -8.15 -19.83 11.95
C ASN A 364 -8.87 -18.91 10.95
N ALA A 365 -8.45 -18.98 9.67
CA ALA A 365 -9.17 -18.37 8.57
C ALA A 365 -10.51 -19.09 8.35
N THR A 366 -11.59 -18.34 8.14
CA THR A 366 -12.93 -18.92 7.96
C THR A 366 -13.34 -19.10 6.51
N ASN A 367 -12.63 -18.52 5.56
CA ASN A 367 -12.92 -18.52 4.12
C ASN A 367 -14.28 -17.91 3.73
N THR A 368 -14.84 -17.09 4.57
CA THR A 368 -16.19 -16.58 4.37
C THR A 368 -16.24 -15.17 3.86
N GLN A 369 -15.11 -14.46 3.87
CA GLN A 369 -15.06 -13.06 3.49
C GLN A 369 -13.76 -12.69 2.75
N CYS A 370 -13.84 -11.60 2.00
CA CYS A 370 -12.72 -10.92 1.39
C CYS A 370 -11.65 -10.62 2.45
N PHE A 371 -10.39 -10.90 2.15
CA PHE A 371 -9.24 -10.65 3.01
C PHE A 371 -9.14 -11.49 4.31
N ASP A 372 -10.04 -12.44 4.52
CA ASP A 372 -10.09 -13.16 5.79
C ASP A 372 -8.91 -14.12 6.01
N LYS A 373 -8.14 -14.38 4.96
CA LYS A 373 -6.92 -15.19 5.00
C LYS A 373 -5.63 -14.37 5.04
N ASP A 374 -5.69 -13.07 4.81
CA ASP A 374 -4.50 -12.23 4.88
C ASP A 374 -3.87 -12.34 6.27
N MET A 375 -2.58 -12.61 6.31
CA MET A 375 -1.89 -12.91 7.56
C MET A 375 -1.50 -11.66 8.33
N PHE A 376 -1.67 -11.70 9.64
CA PHE A 376 -0.95 -10.85 10.58
C PHE A 376 -0.06 -11.74 11.45
N SER A 377 1.24 -11.48 11.47
CA SER A 377 2.18 -12.24 12.30
C SER A 377 3.26 -11.32 12.82
N VAL A 378 3.67 -11.56 14.05
CA VAL A 378 4.75 -10.81 14.69
C VAL A 378 5.68 -11.77 15.38
N VAL A 379 6.97 -11.51 15.23
CA VAL A 379 8.03 -12.20 15.96
C VAL A 379 8.67 -11.21 16.94
N PRO A 380 8.87 -11.58 18.20
CA PRO A 380 9.57 -10.74 19.16
C PRO A 380 10.99 -10.43 18.73
N GLY A 381 11.43 -9.20 18.94
CA GLY A 381 12.79 -8.75 18.65
C GLY A 381 12.87 -7.23 18.50
N ARG A 382 14.08 -6.71 18.49
CA ARG A 382 14.33 -5.29 18.23
C ARG A 382 14.74 -5.06 16.80
N ASP A 383 14.41 -3.89 16.25
CA ASP A 383 14.80 -3.45 14.92
C ASP A 383 14.26 -4.35 13.77
N TYR A 384 13.19 -5.10 14.05
CA TYR A 384 12.57 -5.95 13.04
C TYR A 384 11.68 -5.16 12.10
N VAL A 385 11.66 -5.59 10.85
CA VAL A 385 10.96 -4.91 9.76
C VAL A 385 9.49 -5.33 9.74
N LEU A 386 8.59 -4.36 9.62
CA LEU A 386 7.21 -4.64 9.22
C LEU A 386 7.13 -4.78 7.71
N LEU A 387 6.67 -5.92 7.26
CA LEU A 387 6.45 -6.28 5.86
C LEU A 387 4.97 -6.28 5.52
N VAL A 388 4.65 -5.89 4.29
CA VAL A 388 3.29 -5.87 3.74
C VAL A 388 3.20 -6.62 2.42
N ALA A 389 2.01 -6.82 1.88
CA ALA A 389 1.66 -7.48 0.62
C ALA A 389 1.83 -9.01 0.61
N GLY A 390 2.80 -9.57 1.31
CA GLY A 390 3.21 -10.96 1.16
C GLY A 390 4.15 -11.17 -0.03
N ALA A 391 4.73 -12.36 -0.15
CA ALA A 391 5.59 -12.76 -1.25
C ALA A 391 4.93 -13.85 -2.11
N TYR A 392 5.60 -14.20 -3.18
CA TYR A 392 5.15 -15.21 -4.14
C TYR A 392 4.86 -16.60 -3.51
N SER A 393 5.39 -16.90 -2.33
CA SER A 393 5.27 -18.19 -1.65
C SER A 393 4.28 -18.20 -0.49
N ASP A 394 3.58 -17.11 -0.20
CA ASP A 394 2.74 -17.01 0.99
C ASP A 394 1.32 -17.56 0.80
N GLY A 395 0.94 -17.89 -0.44
CA GLY A 395 -0.36 -18.45 -0.74
C GLY A 395 -1.49 -17.52 -0.33
N TYR A 396 -2.51 -18.07 0.27
CA TYR A 396 -3.65 -17.30 0.81
C TYR A 396 -3.31 -16.33 1.93
N ASN A 397 -2.11 -16.45 2.53
CA ASN A 397 -1.69 -15.53 3.58
C ASN A 397 -1.26 -14.17 3.01
N ALA A 398 -0.82 -14.13 1.75
CA ALA A 398 -0.50 -12.88 1.05
C ALA A 398 -1.77 -12.07 0.80
N GLY A 399 -1.66 -10.75 0.75
CA GLY A 399 -2.77 -9.85 0.45
C GLY A 399 -2.48 -8.41 0.84
N VAL A 400 -3.42 -7.53 0.50
CA VAL A 400 -3.29 -6.10 0.82
C VAL A 400 -3.30 -5.84 2.34
N TRP A 401 -3.88 -6.76 3.11
CA TRP A 401 -3.90 -6.74 4.57
C TRP A 401 -2.77 -7.55 5.21
N PHE A 402 -1.92 -8.20 4.44
CA PHE A 402 -0.76 -8.91 4.97
C PHE A 402 0.13 -7.99 5.79
N ARG A 403 0.46 -8.40 7.00
CA ARG A 403 1.39 -7.72 7.91
C ARG A 403 2.26 -8.76 8.60
N TRP A 404 3.55 -8.63 8.45
CA TRP A 404 4.49 -9.53 9.11
C TRP A 404 5.65 -8.75 9.70
N VAL A 405 5.77 -8.76 11.03
CA VAL A 405 6.99 -8.35 11.70
C VAL A 405 7.89 -9.57 11.74
N THR A 406 8.89 -9.57 10.87
CA THR A 406 9.79 -10.71 10.65
C THR A 406 10.98 -10.67 11.59
N GLN A 407 11.66 -11.82 11.74
CA GLN A 407 12.96 -11.92 12.43
C GLN A 407 14.10 -11.22 11.67
N THR A 408 13.87 -10.81 10.43
CA THR A 408 14.85 -10.08 9.63
C THR A 408 14.86 -8.63 10.06
N ASN A 409 16.02 -8.14 10.46
CA ASN A 409 16.22 -6.72 10.74
C ASN A 409 16.50 -5.95 9.45
N TRP A 410 16.58 -4.63 9.55
CA TRP A 410 16.81 -3.74 8.42
C TRP A 410 18.13 -3.99 7.68
N SER A 411 19.15 -4.56 8.33
CA SER A 411 20.44 -4.91 7.71
C SER A 411 20.42 -6.25 6.97
N GLY A 412 19.37 -7.04 7.14
CA GLY A 412 19.18 -8.26 6.37
C GLY A 412 18.66 -7.98 4.97
N GLY A 413 18.55 -9.03 4.16
CA GLY A 413 18.04 -8.95 2.80
C GLY A 413 17.67 -10.31 2.25
N GLY A 414 17.09 -10.33 1.06
CA GLY A 414 16.75 -11.55 0.34
C GLY A 414 16.04 -11.24 -0.98
N ASP A 415 15.93 -12.24 -1.84
CA ASP A 415 15.29 -12.14 -3.15
C ASP A 415 13.80 -11.80 -3.07
N ARG A 416 13.16 -12.06 -1.94
CA ARG A 416 11.71 -11.80 -1.70
C ARG A 416 11.40 -10.37 -1.29
N TYR A 417 12.39 -9.53 -1.00
CA TYR A 417 12.15 -8.16 -0.56
C TYR A 417 12.20 -7.19 -1.74
N GLY A 418 11.12 -6.48 -1.94
CA GLY A 418 11.00 -5.35 -2.87
C GLY A 418 10.50 -4.12 -2.12
N PHE A 419 10.22 -3.02 -2.82
CA PHE A 419 9.72 -1.81 -2.15
C PHE A 419 8.99 -0.87 -3.10
N ARG A 420 8.36 0.17 -2.53
CA ARG A 420 7.75 1.31 -3.22
C ARG A 420 8.13 2.60 -2.52
N ALA A 421 8.27 3.65 -3.28
CA ALA A 421 8.34 5.00 -2.74
C ALA A 421 6.94 5.63 -2.67
N ALA A 422 6.79 6.54 -1.72
CA ALA A 422 5.64 7.44 -1.63
C ALA A 422 6.11 8.85 -1.33
N GLY A 423 5.25 9.85 -1.57
CA GLY A 423 5.60 11.25 -1.32
C GLY A 423 4.38 12.10 -1.03
N TYR A 424 4.56 13.10 -0.19
CA TYR A 424 3.54 14.09 0.10
C TYR A 424 3.77 15.35 -0.75
N PRO A 425 2.69 15.93 -1.29
CA PRO A 425 2.82 17.25 -1.92
C PRO A 425 3.21 18.30 -0.88
N PRO A 426 3.93 19.35 -1.29
CA PRO A 426 4.38 20.46 -0.43
C PRO A 426 3.30 21.11 0.40
#